data_89f80dab754b848c545ab0dc4bc65c98
#
_entry.id   89f80dab754b848c545ab0dc4bc65c98
#
_cell.length_a   1.000
_cell.length_b   1.000
_cell.length_c   1.000
_cell.angle_alpha   90.00
_cell.angle_beta   90.00
_cell.angle_gamma   90.00
#
_symmetry.space_group_name_H-M   'P 1'
#
loop_
_entity.id
_entity.type
_entity.pdbx_description
1 polymer ?
#
loop_
_entity_poly.entity_id
_entity_poly.type
_entity_poly.pdbx_seq_one_letter_code
_entity_poly.pdbx_strand_id
1 'polypeptide(L)'
;TDLSNNFLGKIMKKIVFFIAFTMMYCGKPAVNKQVVYGLVIHGGAGTITRENMSSEKESAYRGKLTEALAAGFEILEKGGSSMDAVEITIRIMEDSPMFNAGKGAVFTNAGTNELDASIMDGSTLQAGAVAGVKTIKNPISAARKVMEETWHVMLAGDGADYFAKEQGLEIVNNDYFYTERRWKALQKAQDAEKHGTVGCVALDRNGNLAAGTSTGGLTNKRWGRIGDTPIVGAGNYAN
;
A
#
# COMPACT_ATOMS: atom_id res chain seq x y z
N THR A 1 -70.43 -1.53 -44.11
CA THR A 1 -69.69 -0.74 -43.09
C THR A 1 -69.14 -1.60 -41.93
N ASP A 2 -69.58 -2.87 -41.80
CA ASP A 2 -69.19 -3.70 -40.63
C ASP A 2 -67.93 -4.60 -40.86
N LEU A 3 -67.60 -4.86 -42.12
CA LEU A 3 -66.46 -5.72 -42.46
C LEU A 3 -65.08 -5.02 -42.37
N SER A 4 -65.04 -3.69 -42.56
CA SER A 4 -63.81 -2.93 -42.50
C SER A 4 -63.30 -2.70 -41.05
N ASN A 5 -64.19 -2.51 -40.08
CA ASN A 5 -63.86 -2.29 -38.69
C ASN A 5 -63.36 -3.58 -38.02
N ASN A 6 -63.81 -4.74 -38.46
CA ASN A 6 -63.35 -6.02 -37.91
C ASN A 6 -61.97 -6.40 -38.45
N PHE A 7 -61.56 -5.93 -39.64
CA PHE A 7 -60.27 -6.19 -40.25
C PHE A 7 -59.18 -5.29 -39.63
N LEU A 8 -59.45 -3.97 -39.46
CA LEU A 8 -58.59 -3.05 -38.80
C LEU A 8 -58.30 -3.41 -37.32
N GLY A 9 -59.32 -3.84 -36.60
CA GLY A 9 -59.20 -4.27 -35.20
C GLY A 9 -58.29 -5.52 -35.01
N LYS A 10 -58.37 -6.47 -35.98
CA LYS A 10 -57.44 -7.64 -35.96
C LYS A 10 -56.01 -7.32 -36.32
N ILE A 11 -55.78 -6.36 -37.22
CA ILE A 11 -54.45 -5.91 -37.58
C ILE A 11 -53.82 -5.11 -36.43
N MET A 12 -54.55 -4.19 -35.80
CA MET A 12 -54.09 -3.45 -34.65
C MET A 12 -53.71 -4.34 -33.46
N LYS A 13 -54.52 -5.36 -33.15
CA LYS A 13 -54.17 -6.33 -32.08
C LYS A 13 -52.93 -7.13 -32.40
N LYS A 14 -52.67 -7.49 -33.66
CA LYS A 14 -51.44 -8.17 -34.06
C LYS A 14 -50.19 -7.25 -33.99
N ILE A 15 -50.36 -6.00 -34.36
CA ILE A 15 -49.27 -4.98 -34.28
C ILE A 15 -48.93 -4.67 -32.83
N VAL A 16 -49.93 -4.50 -31.96
CA VAL A 16 -49.71 -4.29 -30.52
C VAL A 16 -49.02 -5.52 -29.85
N PHE A 17 -49.40 -6.73 -30.26
CA PHE A 17 -48.80 -7.95 -29.76
C PHE A 17 -47.33 -8.12 -30.25
N PHE A 18 -47.03 -7.69 -31.49
CA PHE A 18 -45.69 -7.73 -32.03
C PHE A 18 -44.77 -6.66 -31.41
N ILE A 19 -45.30 -5.48 -31.14
CA ILE A 19 -44.54 -4.39 -30.43
C ILE A 19 -44.31 -4.77 -28.95
N ALA A 20 -45.29 -5.41 -28.28
CA ALA A 20 -45.09 -5.90 -26.91
C ALA A 20 -44.07 -7.03 -26.83
N PHE A 21 -44.01 -7.91 -27.87
CA PHE A 21 -43.02 -8.99 -27.92
C PHE A 21 -41.61 -8.51 -28.25
N THR A 22 -41.45 -7.44 -29.04
CA THR A 22 -40.13 -6.83 -29.32
C THR A 22 -39.58 -6.02 -28.16
N MET A 23 -40.44 -5.43 -27.31
CA MET A 23 -39.97 -4.74 -26.09
C MET A 23 -39.54 -5.71 -24.99
N MET A 24 -39.95 -6.95 -25.02
CA MET A 24 -39.53 -7.95 -24.03
C MET A 24 -38.15 -8.57 -24.30
N TYR A 25 -37.55 -8.29 -25.48
CA TYR A 25 -36.26 -8.92 -25.87
C TYR A 25 -35.08 -7.97 -25.85
N CYS A 26 -35.22 -6.73 -25.35
CA CYS A 26 -34.14 -5.73 -25.28
C CYS A 26 -33.55 -5.58 -23.87
N GLY A 27 -33.70 -6.57 -23.00
CA GLY A 27 -32.88 -6.70 -21.80
C GLY A 27 -31.53 -7.30 -22.21
N LYS A 28 -30.53 -6.47 -22.48
CA LYS A 28 -29.13 -6.96 -22.49
C LYS A 28 -28.94 -7.70 -21.17
N PRO A 29 -28.49 -8.98 -21.15
CA PRO A 29 -28.11 -9.60 -19.90
C PRO A 29 -27.13 -8.66 -19.20
N ALA A 30 -27.45 -8.31 -17.96
CA ALA A 30 -26.49 -7.59 -17.13
C ALA A 30 -25.22 -8.47 -17.11
N VAL A 31 -24.19 -8.04 -17.81
CA VAL A 31 -22.88 -8.65 -17.72
C VAL A 31 -22.49 -8.42 -16.27
N ASN A 32 -22.57 -9.48 -15.49
CA ASN A 32 -22.14 -9.47 -14.10
C ASN A 32 -20.61 -9.18 -14.15
N LYS A 33 -20.25 -7.90 -14.16
CA LYS A 33 -18.85 -7.47 -14.21
C LYS A 33 -18.24 -7.92 -12.90
N GLN A 34 -17.53 -9.02 -12.95
CA GLN A 34 -16.83 -9.54 -11.77
C GLN A 34 -15.93 -8.41 -11.27
N VAL A 35 -16.20 -7.93 -10.06
CA VAL A 35 -15.40 -6.87 -9.44
C VAL A 35 -14.05 -7.49 -9.11
N VAL A 36 -13.00 -7.03 -9.80
CA VAL A 36 -11.62 -7.48 -9.58
C VAL A 36 -11.00 -6.55 -8.54
N TYR A 37 -10.45 -7.15 -7.48
CA TYR A 37 -9.64 -6.47 -6.48
C TYR A 37 -8.50 -7.38 -6.08
N GLY A 38 -7.41 -6.81 -5.57
CA GLY A 38 -6.25 -7.60 -5.22
C GLY A 38 -5.18 -6.81 -4.50
N LEU A 39 -4.23 -7.54 -3.93
CA LEU A 39 -3.12 -6.99 -3.16
C LEU A 39 -1.85 -7.79 -3.46
N VAL A 40 -0.75 -7.07 -3.66
CA VAL A 40 0.59 -7.65 -3.80
C VAL A 40 1.53 -6.94 -2.84
N ILE A 41 2.35 -7.73 -2.13
CA ILE A 41 3.32 -7.20 -1.16
C ILE A 41 4.70 -7.75 -1.42
N HIS A 42 5.73 -7.05 -0.95
CA HIS A 42 7.08 -7.57 -0.83
C HIS A 42 7.69 -7.19 0.53
N GLY A 43 8.48 -8.08 1.11
CA GLY A 43 9.09 -7.93 2.42
C GLY A 43 10.57 -7.53 2.39
N GLY A 44 11.08 -7.10 1.24
CA GLY A 44 12.45 -6.64 1.07
C GLY A 44 13.23 -7.36 -0.02
N ALA A 45 14.31 -6.71 -0.49
CA ALA A 45 15.21 -7.18 -1.55
C ALA A 45 16.59 -7.61 -0.99
N GLY A 46 16.67 -8.11 0.23
CA GLY A 46 17.92 -8.58 0.83
C GLY A 46 18.40 -9.92 0.27
N THR A 47 19.59 -10.34 0.67
CA THR A 47 20.16 -11.65 0.32
C THR A 47 19.39 -12.76 1.04
N ILE A 48 18.27 -13.17 0.46
CA ILE A 48 17.45 -14.28 0.95
C ILE A 48 17.84 -15.51 0.10
N THR A 49 18.90 -16.19 0.52
CA THR A 49 19.28 -17.47 -0.07
C THR A 49 18.84 -18.62 0.81
N ARG A 50 18.58 -19.79 0.23
CA ARG A 50 18.20 -20.99 1.00
C ARG A 50 19.28 -21.38 2.03
N GLU A 51 20.53 -21.10 1.73
CA GLU A 51 21.68 -21.39 2.60
C GLU A 51 21.69 -20.52 3.89
N ASN A 52 21.10 -19.32 3.83
CA ASN A 52 21.07 -18.34 4.93
C ASN A 52 19.70 -18.29 5.64
N MET A 53 18.78 -19.18 5.30
CA MET A 53 17.39 -19.20 5.77
C MET A 53 17.09 -20.53 6.44
N SER A 54 17.06 -20.57 7.79
CA SER A 54 16.54 -21.76 8.49
C SER A 54 15.03 -21.88 8.25
N SER A 55 14.50 -23.11 8.42
CA SER A 55 13.06 -23.39 8.28
C SER A 55 12.21 -22.58 9.26
N GLU A 56 12.67 -22.37 10.48
CA GLU A 56 12.00 -21.55 11.50
C GLU A 56 11.95 -20.08 11.06
N LYS A 57 13.06 -19.57 10.56
CA LYS A 57 13.15 -18.19 10.08
C LYS A 57 12.27 -17.97 8.84
N GLU A 58 12.27 -18.91 7.88
CA GLU A 58 11.38 -18.87 6.73
C GLU A 58 9.91 -18.88 7.15
N SER A 59 9.54 -19.79 8.06
CA SER A 59 8.19 -19.89 8.61
C SER A 59 7.75 -18.58 9.27
N ALA A 60 8.62 -17.95 10.07
CA ALA A 60 8.35 -16.67 10.70
C ALA A 60 8.13 -15.53 9.69
N TYR A 61 8.98 -15.43 8.64
CA TYR A 61 8.79 -14.45 7.58
C TYR A 61 7.49 -14.67 6.82
N ARG A 62 7.20 -15.91 6.42
CA ARG A 62 5.95 -16.27 5.74
C ARG A 62 4.73 -15.95 6.60
N GLY A 63 4.77 -16.30 7.90
CA GLY A 63 3.69 -16.01 8.85
C GLY A 63 3.40 -14.50 8.92
N LYS A 64 4.43 -13.66 9.07
CA LYS A 64 4.25 -12.21 9.15
C LYS A 64 3.79 -11.59 7.83
N LEU A 65 4.30 -12.06 6.69
CA LEU A 65 3.80 -11.62 5.38
C LEU A 65 2.35 -12.05 5.14
N THR A 66 1.97 -13.25 5.56
CA THR A 66 0.58 -13.73 5.47
C THR A 66 -0.35 -12.88 6.34
N GLU A 67 0.06 -12.53 7.57
CA GLU A 67 -0.70 -11.62 8.45
C GLU A 67 -0.92 -10.25 7.78
N ALA A 68 0.14 -9.64 7.26
CA ALA A 68 0.06 -8.35 6.58
C ALA A 68 -0.84 -8.41 5.33
N LEU A 69 -0.67 -9.45 4.51
CA LEU A 69 -1.47 -9.67 3.31
C LEU A 69 -2.95 -9.88 3.65
N ALA A 70 -3.24 -10.69 4.68
CA ALA A 70 -4.60 -10.98 5.09
C ALA A 70 -5.33 -9.72 5.59
N ALA A 71 -4.66 -8.89 6.39
CA ALA A 71 -5.25 -7.65 6.90
C ALA A 71 -5.60 -6.66 5.77
N GLY A 72 -4.70 -6.46 4.81
CA GLY A 72 -4.97 -5.60 3.65
C GLY A 72 -6.05 -6.18 2.74
N PHE A 73 -6.04 -7.49 2.52
CA PHE A 73 -7.05 -8.17 1.70
C PHE A 73 -8.46 -8.09 2.32
N GLU A 74 -8.57 -8.21 3.65
CA GLU A 74 -9.83 -8.06 4.37
C GLU A 74 -10.47 -6.67 4.17
N ILE A 75 -9.65 -5.61 4.12
CA ILE A 75 -10.11 -4.25 3.78
C ILE A 75 -10.77 -4.25 2.39
N LEU A 76 -10.07 -4.79 1.39
CA LEU A 76 -10.56 -4.83 0.01
C LEU A 76 -11.80 -5.72 -0.13
N GLU A 77 -11.84 -6.84 0.57
CA GLU A 77 -12.98 -7.77 0.57
C GLU A 77 -14.25 -7.12 1.13
N LYS A 78 -14.10 -6.28 2.15
CA LYS A 78 -15.19 -5.49 2.74
C LYS A 78 -15.56 -4.25 1.92
N GLY A 79 -14.91 -3.99 0.80
CA GLY A 79 -15.15 -2.83 -0.07
C GLY A 79 -14.45 -1.54 0.37
N GLY A 80 -13.44 -1.65 1.25
CA GLY A 80 -12.58 -0.54 1.64
C GLY A 80 -11.64 -0.11 0.51
N SER A 81 -10.94 1.00 0.72
CA SER A 81 -10.08 1.61 -0.30
C SER A 81 -8.74 0.88 -0.45
N SER A 82 -8.14 1.00 -1.63
CA SER A 82 -6.77 0.56 -1.89
C SER A 82 -5.75 1.26 -0.98
N MET A 83 -5.98 2.53 -0.65
CA MET A 83 -5.16 3.31 0.29
C MET A 83 -5.15 2.71 1.70
N ASP A 84 -6.32 2.36 2.25
CA ASP A 84 -6.43 1.73 3.56
C ASP A 84 -5.76 0.36 3.58
N ALA A 85 -5.92 -0.41 2.50
CA ALA A 85 -5.28 -1.72 2.36
C ALA A 85 -3.75 -1.62 2.33
N VAL A 86 -3.20 -0.65 1.59
CA VAL A 86 -1.75 -0.39 1.53
C VAL A 86 -1.22 0.04 2.90
N GLU A 87 -1.86 1.01 3.54
CA GLU A 87 -1.41 1.52 4.84
C GLU A 87 -1.37 0.42 5.91
N ILE A 88 -2.49 -0.30 6.12
CA ILE A 88 -2.53 -1.34 7.16
C ILE A 88 -1.50 -2.45 6.92
N THR A 89 -1.33 -2.85 5.66
CA THR A 89 -0.36 -3.87 5.28
C THR A 89 1.07 -3.45 5.61
N ILE A 90 1.45 -2.22 5.25
CA ILE A 90 2.80 -1.70 5.53
C ILE A 90 3.01 -1.49 7.02
N ARG A 91 2.02 -0.97 7.77
CA ARG A 91 2.11 -0.82 9.23
C ARG A 91 2.43 -2.12 9.95
N ILE A 92 1.78 -3.23 9.56
CA ILE A 92 2.07 -4.56 10.13
C ILE A 92 3.52 -4.97 9.87
N MET A 93 4.05 -4.63 8.70
CA MET A 93 5.46 -4.89 8.38
C MET A 93 6.42 -3.94 9.13
N GLU A 94 6.06 -2.66 9.32
CA GLU A 94 6.81 -1.68 10.10
C GLU A 94 6.87 -2.05 11.59
N ASP A 95 5.81 -2.61 12.15
CA ASP A 95 5.75 -3.06 13.56
C ASP A 95 6.56 -4.35 13.79
N SER A 96 7.05 -5.00 12.73
CA SER A 96 7.81 -6.23 12.81
C SER A 96 9.34 -6.00 12.79
N PRO A 97 10.10 -6.61 13.72
CA PRO A 97 11.58 -6.50 13.69
C PRO A 97 12.22 -7.26 12.52
N MET A 98 11.43 -7.93 11.70
CA MET A 98 11.93 -8.82 10.63
C MET A 98 12.33 -8.05 9.38
N PHE A 99 11.60 -7.00 9.02
CA PHE A 99 11.79 -6.22 7.80
C PHE A 99 12.73 -5.02 8.01
N ASN A 100 13.24 -4.44 6.93
CA ASN A 100 13.99 -3.19 6.99
C ASN A 100 13.03 -2.00 6.83
N ALA A 101 12.13 -1.86 7.76
CA ALA A 101 11.15 -0.76 7.87
C ALA A 101 10.72 -0.68 9.34
N GLY A 102 10.36 0.50 9.83
CA GLY A 102 9.91 0.68 11.20
C GLY A 102 10.84 0.01 12.22
N LYS A 103 10.27 -0.87 13.07
CA LYS A 103 10.98 -1.55 14.17
C LYS A 103 12.19 -2.38 13.74
N GLY A 104 12.25 -2.84 12.50
CA GLY A 104 13.35 -3.65 11.98
C GLY A 104 14.35 -2.87 11.13
N ALA A 105 14.27 -1.54 11.13
CA ALA A 105 15.11 -0.67 10.34
C ALA A 105 16.60 -0.84 10.67
N VAL A 106 17.43 -0.64 9.65
CA VAL A 106 18.89 -0.61 9.80
C VAL A 106 19.36 0.65 10.51
N PHE A 107 20.58 0.61 11.05
CA PHE A 107 21.22 1.76 11.69
C PHE A 107 22.01 2.60 10.69
N THR A 108 22.00 3.90 10.91
CA THR A 108 22.95 4.85 10.32
C THR A 108 24.35 4.66 10.87
N ASN A 109 25.34 5.31 10.28
CA ASN A 109 26.71 5.35 10.82
C ASN A 109 26.80 5.98 12.21
N ALA A 110 25.85 6.88 12.54
CA ALA A 110 25.78 7.53 13.86
C ALA A 110 25.13 6.63 14.93
N GLY A 111 24.70 5.41 14.58
CA GLY A 111 24.07 4.50 15.53
C GLY A 111 22.60 4.81 15.81
N THR A 112 21.94 5.58 14.96
CA THR A 112 20.51 5.90 15.03
C THR A 112 19.76 5.22 13.90
N ASN A 113 18.40 5.10 14.02
CA ASN A 113 17.55 4.69 12.93
C ASN A 113 16.93 5.92 12.29
N GLU A 114 16.97 5.99 10.97
CA GLU A 114 16.31 7.00 10.13
C GLU A 114 15.46 6.27 9.11
N LEU A 115 14.20 6.67 9.00
CA LEU A 115 13.16 5.97 8.26
C LEU A 115 12.64 6.84 7.12
N ASP A 116 12.29 6.19 6.02
CA ASP A 116 11.70 6.82 4.84
C ASP A 116 10.43 6.05 4.45
N ALA A 117 9.39 6.75 4.03
CA ALA A 117 8.18 6.13 3.49
C ALA A 117 7.50 7.04 2.47
N SER A 118 6.77 6.43 1.54
CA SER A 118 5.88 7.16 0.64
C SER A 118 4.65 6.33 0.29
N ILE A 119 3.56 7.02 -0.05
CA ILE A 119 2.29 6.44 -0.48
C ILE A 119 1.70 7.29 -1.61
N MET A 120 1.04 6.65 -2.57
CA MET A 120 0.39 7.31 -3.69
C MET A 120 -0.99 6.72 -3.95
N ASP A 121 -1.96 7.59 -4.15
CA ASP A 121 -3.30 7.28 -4.63
C ASP A 121 -3.35 7.43 -6.16
N GLY A 122 -3.49 6.32 -6.88
CA GLY A 122 -3.57 6.31 -8.34
C GLY A 122 -4.85 6.91 -8.90
N SER A 123 -5.92 7.01 -8.10
CA SER A 123 -7.19 7.59 -8.56
C SER A 123 -7.16 9.11 -8.64
N THR A 124 -6.39 9.76 -7.76
CA THR A 124 -6.26 11.22 -7.66
C THR A 124 -4.89 11.72 -8.12
N LEU A 125 -3.92 10.82 -8.26
CA LEU A 125 -2.49 11.10 -8.47
C LEU A 125 -1.85 11.89 -7.32
N GLN A 126 -2.52 11.96 -6.16
CA GLN A 126 -1.96 12.56 -4.96
C GLN A 126 -0.95 11.62 -4.31
N ALA A 127 0.07 12.19 -3.71
CA ALA A 127 1.10 11.43 -3.04
C ALA A 127 1.62 12.16 -1.80
N GLY A 128 2.12 11.39 -0.84
CA GLY A 128 2.78 11.91 0.34
C GLY A 128 3.99 11.08 0.73
N ALA A 129 4.96 11.73 1.33
CA ALA A 129 6.21 11.09 1.74
C ALA A 129 6.79 11.71 3.01
N VAL A 130 7.54 10.88 3.74
CA VAL A 130 8.43 11.33 4.82
C VAL A 130 9.82 10.74 4.62
N ALA A 131 10.85 11.50 4.95
CA ALA A 131 12.24 11.09 4.77
C ALA A 131 13.11 11.45 5.99
N GLY A 132 13.99 10.52 6.40
CA GLY A 132 14.93 10.73 7.49
C GLY A 132 14.27 10.95 8.86
N VAL A 133 13.06 10.43 9.08
CA VAL A 133 12.33 10.55 10.35
C VAL A 133 12.89 9.60 11.40
N LYS A 134 12.80 9.99 12.67
CA LYS A 134 13.48 9.27 13.76
C LYS A 134 12.57 8.83 14.89
N THR A 135 11.36 9.41 14.98
CA THR A 135 10.45 9.20 16.11
C THR A 135 9.08 8.73 15.72
N ILE A 136 8.75 8.70 14.44
CA ILE A 136 7.45 8.26 13.93
C ILE A 136 7.41 6.73 13.94
N LYS A 137 6.52 6.13 14.75
CA LYS A 137 6.42 4.66 14.85
C LYS A 137 6.11 4.01 13.50
N ASN A 138 5.13 4.55 12.77
CA ASN A 138 4.71 4.06 11.47
C ASN A 138 4.86 5.16 10.39
N PRO A 139 6.02 5.26 9.74
CA PRO A 139 6.27 6.28 8.71
C PRO A 139 5.27 6.30 7.57
N ILE A 140 4.69 5.16 7.19
CA ILE A 140 3.67 5.09 6.13
C ILE A 140 2.42 5.90 6.48
N SER A 141 2.00 5.90 7.75
CA SER A 141 0.85 6.70 8.20
C SER A 141 1.17 8.20 8.15
N ALA A 142 2.41 8.59 8.45
CA ALA A 142 2.82 9.98 8.31
C ALA A 142 2.90 10.41 6.85
N ALA A 143 3.40 9.56 5.96
CA ALA A 143 3.38 9.82 4.53
C ALA A 143 1.94 10.04 4.02
N ARG A 144 0.97 9.23 4.46
CA ARG A 144 -0.44 9.42 4.15
C ARG A 144 -0.97 10.75 4.69
N LYS A 145 -0.64 11.12 5.93
CA LYS A 145 -1.03 12.40 6.53
C LYS A 145 -0.45 13.59 5.78
N VAL A 146 0.79 13.52 5.29
CA VAL A 146 1.35 14.57 4.43
C VAL A 146 0.49 14.78 3.19
N MET A 147 0.05 13.71 2.53
CA MET A 147 -0.82 13.76 1.35
C MET A 147 -2.22 14.33 1.67
N GLU A 148 -2.83 13.88 2.75
CA GLU A 148 -4.23 14.19 3.05
C GLU A 148 -4.42 15.55 3.76
N GLU A 149 -3.45 15.98 4.59
CA GLU A 149 -3.61 17.12 5.50
C GLU A 149 -2.76 18.34 5.10
N THR A 150 -1.98 18.25 4.02
CA THR A 150 -1.12 19.35 3.56
C THR A 150 -1.14 19.50 2.04
N TRP A 151 -0.60 20.61 1.54
CA TRP A 151 -0.30 20.78 0.10
C TRP A 151 1.10 20.28 -0.28
N HIS A 152 1.87 19.79 0.70
CA HIS A 152 3.20 19.26 0.48
C HIS A 152 3.13 17.82 -0.03
N VAL A 153 4.12 17.43 -0.82
CA VAL A 153 4.31 16.04 -1.24
C VAL A 153 5.27 15.30 -0.31
N MET A 154 6.20 16.03 0.32
CA MET A 154 7.22 15.41 1.19
C MET A 154 7.59 16.34 2.35
N LEU A 155 7.73 15.75 3.54
CA LEU A 155 8.36 16.36 4.71
C LEU A 155 9.57 15.52 5.13
N ALA A 156 10.57 16.14 5.79
CA ALA A 156 11.79 15.44 6.16
C ALA A 156 12.30 15.80 7.55
N GLY A 157 13.04 14.86 8.16
CA GLY A 157 13.75 15.03 9.43
C GLY A 157 12.87 15.49 10.57
N ASP A 158 13.40 16.33 11.44
CA ASP A 158 12.73 16.79 12.67
C ASP A 158 11.43 17.55 12.38
N GLY A 159 11.32 18.20 11.21
CA GLY A 159 10.08 18.84 10.77
C GLY A 159 8.95 17.85 10.49
N ALA A 160 9.25 16.71 9.88
CA ALA A 160 8.29 15.63 9.67
C ALA A 160 7.91 14.94 10.98
N ASP A 161 8.86 14.73 11.90
CA ASP A 161 8.59 14.20 13.25
C ASP A 161 7.65 15.14 14.04
N TYR A 162 7.88 16.46 13.95
CA TYR A 162 7.01 17.46 14.58
C TYR A 162 5.60 17.44 13.98
N PHE A 163 5.47 17.46 12.64
CA PHE A 163 4.19 17.36 11.94
C PHE A 163 3.42 16.11 12.37
N ALA A 164 4.07 14.95 12.38
CA ALA A 164 3.42 13.69 12.79
C ALA A 164 2.83 13.77 14.20
N LYS A 165 3.56 14.41 15.13
CA LYS A 165 3.08 14.65 16.49
C LYS A 165 1.85 15.57 16.51
N GLU A 166 1.84 16.65 15.73
CA GLU A 166 0.67 17.55 15.62
C GLU A 166 -0.54 16.82 15.02
N GLN A 167 -0.32 15.87 14.09
CA GLN A 167 -1.38 15.05 13.51
C GLN A 167 -1.84 13.90 14.42
N GLY A 168 -1.34 13.81 15.65
CA GLY A 168 -1.75 12.80 16.63
C GLY A 168 -1.25 11.40 16.34
N LEU A 169 -0.22 11.26 15.51
CA LEU A 169 0.41 9.95 15.24
C LEU A 169 1.24 9.48 16.44
N GLU A 170 1.42 8.18 16.55
CA GLU A 170 2.20 7.57 17.63
C GLU A 170 3.69 7.90 17.47
N ILE A 171 4.23 8.62 18.45
CA ILE A 171 5.64 9.03 18.51
C ILE A 171 6.36 8.15 19.54
N VAL A 172 7.52 7.64 19.16
CA VAL A 172 8.36 6.75 20.00
C VAL A 172 9.79 7.31 20.09
N ASN A 173 10.51 6.87 21.11
CA ASN A 173 11.96 7.12 21.16
C ASN A 173 12.66 6.29 20.08
N ASN A 174 13.81 6.77 19.59
CA ASN A 174 14.58 6.07 18.54
C ASN A 174 14.97 4.65 18.95
N ASP A 175 15.15 4.39 20.26
CA ASP A 175 15.43 3.04 20.80
C ASP A 175 14.32 2.02 20.53
N TYR A 176 13.09 2.45 20.24
CA TYR A 176 12.01 1.56 19.82
C TYR A 176 12.39 0.73 18.58
N PHE A 177 13.18 1.30 17.67
CA PHE A 177 13.59 0.66 16.41
C PHE A 177 14.79 -0.26 16.59
N TYR A 178 15.44 -0.25 17.78
CA TYR A 178 16.59 -1.09 18.05
C TYR A 178 16.26 -2.57 17.92
N THR A 179 17.12 -3.29 17.17
CA THR A 179 17.16 -4.76 17.20
C THR A 179 18.63 -5.20 17.25
N GLU A 180 18.92 -6.18 18.10
CA GLU A 180 20.27 -6.74 18.25
C GLU A 180 20.84 -7.25 16.91
N ARG A 181 19.98 -7.81 16.06
CA ARG A 181 20.37 -8.26 14.71
C ARG A 181 20.90 -7.12 13.85
N ARG A 182 20.20 -5.95 13.85
CA ARG A 182 20.60 -4.77 13.05
C ARG A 182 21.81 -4.08 13.66
N TRP A 183 21.91 -4.05 14.97
CA TRP A 183 23.08 -3.51 15.65
C TRP A 183 24.33 -4.31 15.32
N LYS A 184 24.30 -5.65 15.45
CA LYS A 184 25.40 -6.52 15.02
C LYS A 184 25.73 -6.38 13.52
N ALA A 185 24.74 -6.13 12.69
CA ALA A 185 24.96 -5.87 11.27
C ALA A 185 25.70 -4.56 11.03
N LEU A 186 25.39 -3.49 11.77
CA LEU A 186 26.14 -2.22 11.73
C LEU A 186 27.60 -2.45 12.14
N GLN A 187 27.85 -3.15 13.26
CA GLN A 187 29.21 -3.44 13.73
C GLN A 187 30.06 -4.21 12.72
N LYS A 188 29.42 -5.06 11.91
CA LYS A 188 30.07 -5.85 10.84
C LYS A 188 30.16 -5.11 9.51
N ALA A 189 29.36 -4.04 9.31
CA ALA A 189 29.26 -3.33 8.05
C ALA A 189 30.39 -2.30 7.91
N GLN A 190 31.65 -2.75 7.86
CA GLN A 190 32.72 -1.83 7.44
C GLN A 190 32.72 -1.59 5.93
N ASP A 191 32.13 -2.53 5.09
CA ASP A 191 32.21 -2.43 3.62
C ASP A 191 31.07 -3.10 2.83
N ALA A 192 29.92 -3.43 3.41
CA ALA A 192 28.87 -4.13 2.67
C ALA A 192 27.53 -3.38 2.67
N GLU A 193 27.10 -2.91 1.51
CA GLU A 193 25.77 -2.37 1.27
C GLU A 193 24.73 -3.50 1.34
N LYS A 194 23.78 -3.39 2.30
CA LYS A 194 22.60 -4.27 2.38
C LYS A 194 21.35 -3.44 2.29
N HIS A 195 20.56 -3.73 1.28
CA HIS A 195 19.29 -3.07 1.00
C HIS A 195 18.12 -3.90 1.51
N GLY A 196 17.02 -3.26 1.79
CA GLY A 196 15.73 -3.90 2.03
C GLY A 196 14.66 -2.81 2.20
N THR A 197 13.52 -2.99 1.54
CA THR A 197 12.38 -2.08 1.56
C THR A 197 11.14 -2.92 1.57
N VAL A 198 10.13 -2.58 2.37
CA VAL A 198 8.81 -3.20 2.26
C VAL A 198 7.94 -2.41 1.30
N GLY A 199 7.01 -3.07 0.62
CA GLY A 199 6.08 -2.42 -0.28
C GLY A 199 4.76 -3.15 -0.39
N CYS A 200 3.75 -2.40 -0.80
CA CYS A 200 2.41 -2.89 -1.06
C CYS A 200 1.79 -2.14 -2.23
N VAL A 201 1.12 -2.87 -3.12
CA VAL A 201 0.24 -2.33 -4.17
C VAL A 201 -1.12 -2.97 -4.01
N ALA A 202 -2.18 -2.17 -4.04
CA ALA A 202 -3.55 -2.63 -3.91
C ALA A 202 -4.45 -2.07 -5.03
N LEU A 203 -5.37 -2.89 -5.49
CA LEU A 203 -6.48 -2.53 -6.38
C LEU A 203 -7.79 -2.73 -5.60
N ASP A 204 -8.57 -1.69 -5.42
CA ASP A 204 -9.87 -1.78 -4.75
C ASP A 204 -11.01 -2.16 -5.71
N ARG A 205 -12.21 -2.38 -5.15
CA ARG A 205 -13.41 -2.76 -5.93
C ARG A 205 -13.92 -1.68 -6.87
N ASN A 206 -13.49 -0.44 -6.67
CA ASN A 206 -13.84 0.69 -7.54
C ASN A 206 -12.86 0.83 -8.71
N GLY A 207 -11.80 0.00 -8.74
CA GLY A 207 -10.74 0.06 -9.74
C GLY A 207 -9.63 1.06 -9.41
N ASN A 208 -9.59 1.60 -8.19
CA ASN A 208 -8.55 2.53 -7.77
C ASN A 208 -7.29 1.77 -7.34
N LEU A 209 -6.15 2.19 -7.85
CA LEU A 209 -4.83 1.70 -7.44
C LEU A 209 -4.23 2.58 -6.35
N ALA A 210 -3.52 1.95 -5.43
CA ALA A 210 -2.63 2.63 -4.49
C ALA A 210 -1.32 1.88 -4.36
N ALA A 211 -0.23 2.59 -4.13
CA ALA A 211 1.09 2.03 -3.88
C ALA A 211 1.76 2.71 -2.70
N GLY A 212 2.49 1.95 -1.90
CA GLY A 212 3.25 2.47 -0.77
C GLY A 212 4.52 1.68 -0.52
N THR A 213 5.52 2.36 0.02
CA THR A 213 6.83 1.79 0.39
C THR A 213 7.31 2.37 1.72
N SER A 214 8.08 1.57 2.48
CA SER A 214 8.71 2.00 3.73
C SER A 214 10.06 1.30 3.93
N THR A 215 11.04 2.03 4.47
CA THR A 215 12.41 1.52 4.64
C THR A 215 13.19 2.24 5.74
N GLY A 216 14.22 1.57 6.27
CA GLY A 216 15.32 2.19 7.01
C GLY A 216 16.52 2.57 6.12
N GLY A 217 16.46 2.32 4.81
CA GLY A 217 17.55 2.58 3.86
C GLY A 217 18.69 1.57 3.92
N LEU A 218 19.93 2.04 3.82
CA LEU A 218 21.16 1.25 3.84
C LEU A 218 21.74 1.14 5.24
N THR A 219 22.25 -0.04 5.60
CA THR A 219 23.08 -0.19 6.81
C THR A 219 24.31 0.69 6.70
N ASN A 220 24.66 1.38 7.79
CA ASN A 220 25.81 2.28 7.87
C ASN A 220 25.70 3.52 6.94
N LYS A 221 24.49 3.92 6.53
CA LYS A 221 24.27 5.14 5.74
C LYS A 221 24.78 6.38 6.50
N ARG A 222 25.30 7.36 5.76
CA ARG A 222 25.88 8.60 6.28
C ARG A 222 25.22 9.81 5.67
N TRP A 223 25.44 10.97 6.28
CA TRP A 223 25.11 12.30 5.76
C TRP A 223 23.63 12.49 5.41
N GLY A 224 22.74 11.82 6.14
CA GLY A 224 21.30 11.88 5.85
C GLY A 224 20.93 11.28 4.51
N ARG A 225 21.61 10.21 4.06
CA ARG A 225 21.33 9.55 2.78
C ARG A 225 19.88 9.11 2.73
N ILE A 226 19.17 9.58 1.73
CA ILE A 226 17.81 9.18 1.36
C ILE A 226 17.91 8.31 0.10
N GLY A 227 17.14 7.20 0.06
CA GLY A 227 17.03 6.32 -1.11
C GLY A 227 15.91 6.74 -2.05
N ASP A 228 15.47 5.80 -2.85
CA ASP A 228 14.34 5.94 -3.77
C ASP A 228 12.98 5.88 -3.08
N THR A 229 12.89 5.18 -1.94
CA THR A 229 11.63 4.89 -1.23
C THR A 229 10.73 6.11 -1.01
N PRO A 230 11.19 7.29 -0.54
CA PRO A 230 10.32 8.44 -0.35
C PRO A 230 10.10 9.26 -1.63
N ILE A 231 10.70 8.88 -2.74
CA ILE A 231 10.60 9.59 -4.02
C ILE A 231 9.52 8.93 -4.87
N VAL A 232 8.35 9.55 -4.95
CA VAL A 232 7.25 9.09 -5.80
C VAL A 232 7.68 9.12 -7.27
N GLY A 233 7.42 8.02 -7.97
CA GLY A 233 7.93 7.81 -9.33
C GLY A 233 9.28 7.07 -9.38
N ALA A 234 10.00 6.97 -8.25
CA ALA A 234 11.24 6.18 -8.14
C ALA A 234 11.06 4.97 -7.21
N GLY A 235 10.54 5.17 -6.00
CA GLY A 235 10.30 4.09 -5.02
C GLY A 235 8.94 3.41 -5.18
N ASN A 236 7.91 4.17 -5.51
CA ASN A 236 6.58 3.67 -5.86
C ASN A 236 5.89 4.56 -6.88
N TYR A 237 4.84 4.04 -7.51
CA TYR A 237 3.96 4.78 -8.41
C TYR A 237 2.62 4.06 -8.54
N ALA A 238 1.52 4.81 -8.58
CA ALA A 238 0.18 4.32 -8.85
C ALA A 238 -0.55 5.26 -9.83
N ASN A 239 -1.25 4.67 -10.84
CA ASN A 239 -2.03 5.40 -11.84
C ASN A 239 -3.16 4.53 -12.41
#